data_1537d3cdd0813afe219c9c81783e70fe
#
_entry.id   1537d3cdd0813afe219c9c81783e70fe
#
_cell.length_a   1.000
_cell.length_b   1.000
_cell.length_c   1.000
_cell.angle_alpha   90.00
_cell.angle_beta   90.00
_cell.angle_gamma   90.00
#
_symmetry.space_group_name_H-M   'P 1'
#
loop_
_entity.id
_entity.type
_entity.pdbx_description
1 polymer ?
#
loop_
_entity_poly.entity_id
_entity_poly.type
_entity_poly.pdbx_seq_one_letter_code
_entity_poly.pdbx_strand_id
1 'polypeptide(L)'
;GDSTHLTFFEMLGNFSIGDYFKKEAIQHGLDCLSQKMGLEKDKFAITIHTTDSEAEKLWIDAGIPKDKIFRFGDSDNWWGPAGAEGPCGPCSELHYDFGPKLSCEDKNCAPNCTNNMPNSNETCKRYVELWNLVFMQFYHKLDGTRDPLPAPSVDTGMGLERLTVILQNAKDIYDTDL
;
A
#
# COMPACT_ATOMS: atom_id res chain seq x y z
N GLY A 1 -0.95 -0.18 -20.39
CA GLY A 1 -1.63 0.11 -19.14
C GLY A 1 -2.99 -0.56 -19.04
N ASP A 2 -3.55 -0.54 -17.88
CA ASP A 2 -4.92 -0.99 -17.60
C ASP A 2 -5.64 0.07 -16.75
N SER A 3 -6.79 -0.23 -16.13
CA SER A 3 -7.57 0.73 -15.35
C SER A 3 -6.88 1.25 -14.08
N THR A 4 -5.74 0.67 -13.69
CA THR A 4 -4.99 1.02 -12.47
C THR A 4 -3.48 1.13 -12.68
N HIS A 5 -2.97 0.73 -13.86
CA HIS A 5 -1.55 0.77 -14.20
C HIS A 5 -1.33 1.57 -15.48
N LEU A 6 -0.59 2.66 -15.37
CA LEU A 6 -0.25 3.56 -16.45
C LEU A 6 1.17 3.29 -16.97
N THR A 7 1.44 3.70 -18.21
CA THR A 7 2.80 3.74 -18.77
C THR A 7 3.59 4.94 -18.28
N PHE A 8 2.90 5.96 -17.79
CA PHE A 8 3.43 7.13 -17.11
C PHE A 8 2.46 7.51 -15.99
N PHE A 9 2.97 7.89 -14.83
CA PHE A 9 2.18 8.32 -13.69
C PHE A 9 3.00 9.23 -12.78
N GLU A 10 2.32 10.02 -11.95
CA GLU A 10 2.98 10.82 -10.91
C GLU A 10 2.95 10.08 -9.57
N MET A 11 4.12 9.99 -8.95
CA MET A 11 4.26 9.36 -7.63
C MET A 11 4.37 10.44 -6.56
N LEU A 12 3.38 10.51 -5.70
CA LEU A 12 3.41 11.30 -4.48
C LEU A 12 4.06 10.50 -3.35
N GLY A 13 4.60 11.17 -2.35
CA GLY A 13 5.17 10.47 -1.21
C GLY A 13 5.76 11.38 -0.16
N ASN A 14 6.22 10.77 0.92
CA ASN A 14 7.01 11.37 1.97
C ASN A 14 8.19 10.47 2.30
N PHE A 15 9.30 11.07 2.69
CA PHE A 15 10.57 10.39 2.83
C PHE A 15 11.20 10.76 4.16
N SER A 16 11.87 9.78 4.80
CA SER A 16 12.65 9.98 6.01
C SER A 16 13.97 9.25 5.93
N ILE A 17 15.06 9.95 6.12
CA ILE A 17 16.41 9.35 6.11
C ILE A 17 16.98 9.47 7.53
N GLY A 18 16.77 8.41 8.35
CA GLY A 18 17.25 8.36 9.71
C GLY A 18 16.59 9.35 10.67
N ASP A 19 15.38 9.83 10.35
CA ASP A 19 14.61 10.74 11.19
C ASP A 19 13.37 10.01 11.74
N TYR A 20 12.15 10.25 11.22
CA TYR A 20 10.97 9.50 11.65
C TYR A 20 10.93 8.10 11.00
N PHE A 21 10.15 7.19 11.61
CA PHE A 21 10.03 5.84 11.13
C PHE A 21 8.57 5.36 11.09
N LYS A 22 8.29 4.07 11.29
CA LYS A 22 6.98 3.43 11.09
C LYS A 22 5.81 4.19 11.72
N LYS A 23 5.94 4.56 13.00
CA LYS A 23 4.84 5.17 13.75
C LYS A 23 4.40 6.49 13.13
N GLU A 24 5.34 7.37 12.89
CA GLU A 24 5.07 8.68 12.31
C GLU A 24 4.65 8.56 10.85
N ALA A 25 5.27 7.66 10.07
CA ALA A 25 4.89 7.43 8.68
C ALA A 25 3.43 6.95 8.56
N ILE A 26 3.00 6.02 9.41
CA ILE A 26 1.61 5.53 9.48
C ILE A 26 0.66 6.68 9.85
N GLN A 27 1.03 7.47 10.87
CA GLN A 27 0.20 8.61 11.29
C GLN A 27 0.09 9.66 10.19
N HIS A 28 1.19 10.02 9.53
CA HIS A 28 1.19 10.97 8.41
C HIS A 28 0.32 10.49 7.25
N GLY A 29 0.40 9.19 6.90
CA GLY A 29 -0.43 8.61 5.86
C GLY A 29 -1.92 8.71 6.18
N LEU A 30 -2.32 8.29 7.39
CA LEU A 30 -3.72 8.38 7.82
C LEU A 30 -4.22 9.81 7.95
N ASP A 31 -3.42 10.72 8.50
CA ASP A 31 -3.81 12.13 8.63
C ASP A 31 -3.98 12.77 7.24
N CYS A 32 -3.09 12.48 6.31
CA CYS A 32 -3.20 12.97 4.95
C CYS A 32 -4.51 12.48 4.30
N LEU A 33 -4.73 11.18 4.27
CA LEU A 33 -5.89 10.61 3.58
C LEU A 33 -7.22 10.91 4.29
N SER A 34 -7.27 10.79 5.62
CA SER A 34 -8.54 10.93 6.35
C SER A 34 -8.84 12.37 6.75
N GLN A 35 -7.84 13.12 7.29
CA GLN A 35 -8.09 14.45 7.84
C GLN A 35 -8.01 15.55 6.78
N LYS A 36 -7.08 15.42 5.83
CA LYS A 36 -6.88 16.44 4.80
C LYS A 36 -7.71 16.18 3.55
N MET A 37 -7.82 14.91 3.14
CA MET A 37 -8.55 14.53 1.92
C MET A 37 -9.96 14.03 2.19
N GLY A 38 -10.33 13.78 3.44
CA GLY A 38 -11.70 13.42 3.85
C GLY A 38 -12.09 11.98 3.56
N LEU A 39 -11.14 11.08 3.30
CA LEU A 39 -11.44 9.67 3.07
C LEU A 39 -11.78 8.96 4.39
N GLU A 40 -12.82 8.14 4.36
CA GLU A 40 -13.30 7.40 5.53
C GLU A 40 -12.35 6.25 5.88
N LYS A 41 -11.92 6.18 7.15
CA LYS A 41 -10.98 5.14 7.62
C LYS A 41 -11.51 3.72 7.47
N ASP A 42 -12.83 3.53 7.51
CA ASP A 42 -13.47 2.22 7.33
C ASP A 42 -13.38 1.71 5.89
N LYS A 43 -12.98 2.55 4.94
CA LYS A 43 -12.67 2.17 3.56
C LYS A 43 -11.23 1.68 3.36
N PHE A 44 -10.38 1.77 4.37
CA PHE A 44 -9.01 1.30 4.25
C PHE A 44 -8.89 -0.18 4.63
N ALA A 45 -8.15 -0.92 3.81
CA ALA A 45 -7.59 -2.22 4.12
C ALA A 45 -6.07 -2.10 4.06
N ILE A 46 -5.38 -2.70 5.03
CA ILE A 46 -3.93 -2.58 5.16
C ILE A 46 -3.29 -3.93 4.89
N THR A 47 -2.25 -3.95 4.07
CA THR A 47 -1.37 -5.10 3.98
C THR A 47 -0.07 -4.83 4.71
N ILE A 48 0.47 -5.87 5.34
CA ILE A 48 1.75 -5.82 6.06
C ILE A 48 2.55 -7.09 5.81
N HIS A 49 3.85 -7.01 5.94
CA HIS A 49 4.69 -8.19 5.87
C HIS A 49 4.41 -9.15 7.04
N THR A 50 4.43 -10.47 6.78
CA THR A 50 4.13 -11.53 7.77
C THR A 50 4.96 -11.43 9.04
N THR A 51 6.20 -10.93 8.96
CA THR A 51 7.10 -10.79 10.11
C THR A 51 6.98 -9.43 10.81
N ASP A 52 6.22 -8.47 10.27
CA ASP A 52 6.16 -7.10 10.81
C ASP A 52 5.00 -6.92 11.80
N SER A 53 5.15 -7.55 12.97
CA SER A 53 4.19 -7.42 14.06
C SER A 53 4.18 -6.03 14.70
N GLU A 54 5.24 -5.26 14.53
CA GLU A 54 5.29 -3.86 14.97
C GLU A 54 4.34 -3.00 14.14
N ALA A 55 4.37 -3.15 12.80
CA ALA A 55 3.45 -2.44 11.93
C ALA A 55 1.99 -2.80 12.23
N GLU A 56 1.66 -4.09 12.46
CA GLU A 56 0.29 -4.48 12.85
C GLU A 56 -0.19 -3.71 14.08
N LYS A 57 0.65 -3.68 15.12
CA LYS A 57 0.30 -2.96 16.35
C LYS A 57 0.10 -1.46 16.09
N LEU A 58 1.00 -0.85 15.35
CA LEU A 58 0.92 0.59 15.04
C LEU A 58 -0.34 0.94 14.22
N TRP A 59 -0.75 0.10 13.27
CA TRP A 59 -1.99 0.29 12.52
C TRP A 59 -3.24 0.15 13.40
N ILE A 60 -3.25 -0.83 14.33
CA ILE A 60 -4.33 -0.99 15.32
C ILE A 60 -4.38 0.24 16.24
N ASP A 61 -3.26 0.67 16.77
CA ASP A 61 -3.16 1.85 17.65
C ASP A 61 -3.59 3.14 16.93
N ALA A 62 -3.41 3.21 15.61
CA ALA A 62 -3.87 4.32 14.75
C ALA A 62 -5.37 4.24 14.39
N GLY A 63 -6.06 3.17 14.82
CA GLY A 63 -7.51 3.02 14.70
C GLY A 63 -7.97 2.17 13.51
N ILE A 64 -7.09 1.42 12.85
CA ILE A 64 -7.50 0.44 11.84
C ILE A 64 -7.94 -0.86 12.52
N PRO A 65 -9.15 -1.37 12.25
CA PRO A 65 -9.63 -2.63 12.80
C PRO A 65 -8.73 -3.81 12.39
N LYS A 66 -8.50 -4.74 13.30
CA LYS A 66 -7.60 -5.88 13.07
C LYS A 66 -8.03 -6.75 11.88
N ASP A 67 -9.32 -6.91 11.67
CA ASP A 67 -9.90 -7.68 10.55
C ASP A 67 -9.72 -7.01 9.18
N LYS A 68 -9.22 -5.78 9.16
CA LYS A 68 -8.82 -5.04 7.95
C LYS A 68 -7.30 -5.00 7.74
N ILE A 69 -6.54 -5.76 8.53
CA ILE A 69 -5.09 -5.88 8.38
C ILE A 69 -4.75 -7.29 7.90
N PHE A 70 -4.17 -7.37 6.71
CA PHE A 70 -3.82 -8.60 6.03
C PHE A 70 -2.31 -8.80 6.04
N ARG A 71 -1.86 -10.06 6.20
CA ARG A 71 -0.43 -10.40 6.25
C ARG A 71 -0.03 -11.18 5.02
N PHE A 72 0.92 -10.64 4.26
CA PHE A 72 1.47 -11.29 3.07
C PHE A 72 3.00 -11.42 3.16
N GLY A 73 3.58 -12.20 2.27
CA GLY A 73 5.01 -12.49 2.23
C GLY A 73 5.81 -11.49 1.40
N ASP A 74 7.03 -11.90 1.07
CA ASP A 74 7.99 -11.09 0.31
C ASP A 74 7.46 -10.67 -1.08
N SER A 75 6.58 -11.47 -1.69
CA SER A 75 6.00 -11.16 -3.00
C SER A 75 5.12 -9.91 -3.02
N ASP A 76 4.49 -9.59 -1.88
CA ASP A 76 3.52 -8.52 -1.76
C ASP A 76 4.03 -7.38 -0.85
N ASN A 77 4.57 -7.71 0.33
CA ASN A 77 4.90 -6.72 1.35
C ASN A 77 6.39 -6.63 1.70
N TRP A 78 7.26 -6.87 0.72
CA TRP A 78 8.69 -6.58 0.82
C TRP A 78 9.13 -5.74 -0.38
N TRP A 79 9.83 -4.65 -0.13
CA TRP A 79 10.33 -3.79 -1.19
C TRP A 79 11.86 -3.72 -1.20
N GLY A 80 12.42 -3.71 -2.41
CA GLY A 80 13.85 -3.57 -2.65
C GLY A 80 14.68 -4.85 -2.55
N PRO A 81 15.93 -4.76 -2.99
CA PRO A 81 16.53 -3.53 -3.53
C PRO A 81 16.03 -3.20 -4.95
N ALA A 82 16.08 -1.93 -5.34
CA ALA A 82 15.73 -1.49 -6.70
C ALA A 82 16.74 -1.97 -7.77
N GLY A 83 17.91 -2.39 -7.36
CA GLY A 83 18.98 -2.94 -8.18
C GLY A 83 19.46 -4.30 -7.68
N ALA A 84 20.70 -4.69 -8.06
CA ALA A 84 21.29 -5.93 -7.60
C ALA A 84 21.62 -5.91 -6.10
N GLU A 85 21.86 -4.74 -5.52
CA GLU A 85 22.05 -4.49 -4.10
C GLU A 85 21.49 -3.14 -3.70
N GLY A 86 21.21 -2.92 -2.43
CA GLY A 86 20.70 -1.65 -1.93
C GLY A 86 19.78 -1.78 -0.72
N PRO A 87 19.22 -0.64 -0.28
CA PRO A 87 18.25 -0.61 0.81
C PRO A 87 17.01 -1.43 0.49
N CYS A 88 16.48 -2.09 1.50
CA CYS A 88 15.26 -2.89 1.41
C CYS A 88 14.57 -3.02 2.77
N GLY A 89 13.35 -3.50 2.77
CA GLY A 89 12.63 -3.78 4.00
C GLY A 89 11.17 -4.14 3.79
N PRO A 90 10.48 -4.51 4.87
CA PRO A 90 9.05 -4.74 4.83
C PRO A 90 8.31 -3.46 4.49
N CYS A 91 7.16 -3.58 3.87
CA CYS A 91 6.27 -2.46 3.62
C CYS A 91 4.85 -2.70 4.16
N SER A 92 4.14 -1.61 4.35
CA SER A 92 2.70 -1.59 4.57
C SER A 92 2.03 -0.85 3.42
N GLU A 93 0.97 -1.43 2.87
CA GLU A 93 0.20 -0.77 1.81
C GLU A 93 -1.19 -0.42 2.32
N LEU A 94 -1.60 0.81 2.03
CA LEU A 94 -2.99 1.22 2.17
C LEU A 94 -3.74 0.91 0.88
N HIS A 95 -4.74 0.06 0.97
CA HIS A 95 -5.68 -0.23 -0.10
C HIS A 95 -7.01 0.46 0.18
N TYR A 96 -7.66 0.98 -0.87
CA TYR A 96 -9.02 1.48 -0.78
C TYR A 96 -10.01 0.36 -1.12
N ASP A 97 -10.96 0.10 -0.22
CA ASP A 97 -12.05 -0.88 -0.41
C ASP A 97 -13.23 -0.22 -1.09
N PHE A 98 -13.39 -0.43 -2.38
CA PHE A 98 -14.54 0.02 -3.17
C PHE A 98 -15.85 -0.73 -2.84
N GLY A 99 -15.75 -1.73 -1.96
CA GLY A 99 -16.90 -2.47 -1.46
C GLY A 99 -17.30 -3.68 -2.31
N PRO A 100 -18.35 -4.37 -1.88
CA PRO A 100 -18.71 -5.69 -2.42
C PRO A 100 -19.18 -5.67 -3.88
N LYS A 101 -19.60 -4.53 -4.41
CA LYS A 101 -20.08 -4.42 -5.81
C LYS A 101 -18.96 -4.64 -6.82
N LEU A 102 -17.70 -4.37 -6.45
CA LEU A 102 -16.52 -4.58 -7.28
C LEU A 102 -15.70 -5.82 -6.84
N SER A 103 -16.31 -6.69 -6.03
CA SER A 103 -15.71 -7.92 -5.53
C SER A 103 -15.93 -9.10 -6.48
N CYS A 104 -15.02 -10.06 -6.42
CA CYS A 104 -15.14 -11.39 -7.04
C CYS A 104 -16.16 -12.30 -6.32
N GLU A 105 -16.89 -11.82 -5.30
CA GLU A 105 -17.82 -12.56 -4.46
C GLU A 105 -17.21 -13.71 -3.62
N ASP A 106 -15.88 -13.88 -3.67
CA ASP A 106 -15.19 -14.76 -2.74
C ASP A 106 -15.23 -14.16 -1.34
N LYS A 107 -15.74 -14.93 -0.36
CA LYS A 107 -15.77 -14.48 1.05
C LYS A 107 -14.38 -14.29 1.67
N ASN A 108 -13.34 -14.87 1.06
CA ASN A 108 -11.95 -14.67 1.44
C ASN A 108 -11.25 -13.60 0.58
N CYS A 109 -12.00 -12.78 -0.15
CA CYS A 109 -11.44 -11.72 -0.97
C CYS A 109 -10.58 -10.77 -0.12
N ALA A 110 -9.34 -10.60 -0.51
CA ALA A 110 -8.31 -9.81 0.17
C ALA A 110 -7.60 -8.88 -0.82
N PRO A 111 -6.79 -7.92 -0.36
CA PRO A 111 -6.10 -6.96 -1.24
C PRO A 111 -5.27 -7.57 -2.38
N ASN A 112 -4.68 -8.74 -2.18
CA ASN A 112 -3.93 -9.44 -3.23
C ASN A 112 -4.79 -10.41 -4.07
N CYS A 113 -6.10 -10.20 -4.14
CA CYS A 113 -7.03 -11.07 -4.86
C CYS A 113 -6.79 -11.01 -6.37
N THR A 114 -6.59 -12.19 -6.98
CA THR A 114 -6.44 -12.38 -8.43
C THR A 114 -7.64 -13.04 -9.09
N ASN A 115 -8.71 -13.29 -8.32
CA ASN A 115 -9.94 -13.88 -8.85
C ASN A 115 -10.62 -12.91 -9.83
N ASN A 116 -11.33 -13.47 -10.81
CA ASN A 116 -12.11 -12.65 -11.73
C ASN A 116 -13.43 -12.17 -11.10
N MET A 117 -13.91 -11.04 -11.58
CA MET A 117 -15.26 -10.54 -11.29
C MET A 117 -16.31 -11.52 -11.82
N PRO A 118 -17.50 -11.63 -11.16
CA PRO A 118 -18.58 -12.48 -11.64
C PRO A 118 -18.98 -12.14 -13.08
N ASN A 119 -19.07 -13.18 -13.90
CA ASN A 119 -19.45 -13.08 -15.34
C ASN A 119 -18.55 -12.15 -16.17
N SER A 120 -17.29 -11.97 -15.77
CA SER A 120 -16.30 -11.11 -16.43
C SER A 120 -14.93 -11.80 -16.45
N ASN A 121 -14.09 -11.43 -17.42
CA ASN A 121 -12.66 -11.78 -17.41
C ASN A 121 -11.81 -10.72 -16.70
N GLU A 122 -12.43 -9.69 -16.13
CA GLU A 122 -11.73 -8.66 -15.36
C GLU A 122 -11.40 -9.16 -13.95
N THR A 123 -10.18 -8.92 -13.51
CA THR A 123 -9.75 -9.22 -12.14
C THR A 123 -10.56 -8.41 -11.12
N CYS A 124 -10.73 -8.96 -9.93
CA CYS A 124 -11.37 -8.31 -8.80
C CYS A 124 -10.82 -6.89 -8.59
N LYS A 125 -11.71 -5.92 -8.51
CA LYS A 125 -11.39 -4.49 -8.35
C LYS A 125 -11.78 -3.94 -6.97
N ARG A 126 -12.11 -4.81 -6.03
CA ARG A 126 -12.56 -4.40 -4.71
C ARG A 126 -11.52 -3.58 -3.97
N TYR A 127 -10.28 -4.07 -3.96
CA TYR A 127 -9.18 -3.41 -3.28
C TYR A 127 -8.19 -2.85 -4.30
N VAL A 128 -7.93 -1.57 -4.21
CA VAL A 128 -6.91 -0.90 -5.04
C VAL A 128 -5.86 -0.32 -4.13
N GLU A 129 -4.60 -0.71 -4.34
CA GLU A 129 -3.45 -0.13 -3.66
C GLU A 129 -3.40 1.37 -3.93
N LEU A 130 -3.44 2.16 -2.87
CA LEU A 130 -3.40 3.61 -2.93
C LEU A 130 -2.01 4.13 -2.55
N TRP A 131 -1.43 3.63 -1.47
CA TRP A 131 -0.17 4.13 -0.92
C TRP A 131 0.67 3.00 -0.35
N ASN A 132 1.92 2.90 -0.79
CA ASN A 132 2.90 1.98 -0.24
C ASN A 132 3.84 2.73 0.72
N LEU A 133 3.96 2.25 1.96
CA LEU A 133 4.87 2.75 2.99
C LEU A 133 6.00 1.75 3.19
N VAL A 134 7.16 2.03 2.63
CA VAL A 134 8.35 1.16 2.72
C VAL A 134 9.18 1.51 3.95
N PHE A 135 9.44 0.51 4.78
CA PHE A 135 10.25 0.63 6.01
C PHE A 135 11.62 0.03 5.76
N MET A 136 12.52 0.81 5.16
CA MET A 136 13.86 0.37 4.86
C MET A 136 14.66 0.17 6.15
N GLN A 137 15.00 -1.08 6.44
CA GLN A 137 15.72 -1.51 7.65
C GLN A 137 17.03 -2.23 7.34
N PHE A 138 17.16 -2.71 6.10
CA PHE A 138 18.26 -3.58 5.71
C PHE A 138 18.94 -3.08 4.44
N TYR A 139 20.19 -3.47 4.26
CA TYR A 139 20.92 -3.40 3.02
C TYR A 139 21.09 -4.80 2.46
N HIS A 140 20.51 -5.08 1.31
CA HIS A 140 20.67 -6.33 0.59
C HIS A 140 21.97 -6.28 -0.24
N LYS A 141 22.82 -7.30 -0.07
CA LYS A 141 24.11 -7.42 -0.73
C LYS A 141 24.04 -8.35 -1.94
N LEU A 142 25.05 -8.27 -2.81
CA LEU A 142 25.19 -9.14 -3.98
C LEU A 142 25.26 -10.63 -3.65
N ASP A 143 25.71 -11.01 -2.46
CA ASP A 143 25.75 -12.40 -1.99
C ASP A 143 24.40 -12.91 -1.44
N GLY A 144 23.37 -12.08 -1.49
CA GLY A 144 22.01 -12.37 -1.00
C GLY A 144 21.82 -12.16 0.50
N THR A 145 22.86 -11.75 1.24
CA THR A 145 22.74 -11.44 2.67
C THR A 145 22.14 -10.05 2.88
N ARG A 146 21.56 -9.82 4.07
CA ARG A 146 20.95 -8.55 4.45
C ARG A 146 21.57 -8.06 5.77
N ASP A 147 22.20 -6.90 5.74
CA ASP A 147 22.70 -6.23 6.95
C ASP A 147 21.72 -5.17 7.41
N PRO A 148 21.58 -4.95 8.73
CA PRO A 148 20.82 -3.80 9.23
C PRO A 148 21.38 -2.48 8.72
N LEU A 149 20.51 -1.55 8.32
CA LEU A 149 20.94 -0.18 8.02
C LEU A 149 21.37 0.53 9.32
N PRO A 150 22.37 1.41 9.25
CA PRO A 150 22.79 2.22 10.42
C PRO A 150 21.69 3.11 10.98
N ALA A 151 20.78 3.55 10.12
CA ALA A 151 19.58 4.29 10.48
C ALA A 151 18.41 3.81 9.59
N PRO A 152 17.31 3.32 10.18
CA PRO A 152 16.10 3.01 9.44
C PRO A 152 15.56 4.22 8.72
N SER A 153 14.99 4.01 7.54
CA SER A 153 14.50 5.07 6.67
C SER A 153 13.11 4.73 6.13
N VAL A 154 12.37 5.75 5.74
CA VAL A 154 11.05 5.59 5.13
C VAL A 154 11.10 6.11 3.70
N ASP A 155 10.62 5.29 2.79
CA ASP A 155 10.32 5.64 1.42
C ASP A 155 8.85 5.34 1.15
N THR A 156 8.11 6.25 0.53
CA THR A 156 6.69 5.99 0.25
C THR A 156 6.35 6.34 -1.19
N GLY A 157 5.34 5.64 -1.73
CA GLY A 157 4.83 5.90 -3.06
C GLY A 157 3.32 5.81 -3.12
N MET A 158 2.68 6.88 -3.62
CA MET A 158 1.24 6.95 -3.85
C MET A 158 0.98 7.48 -5.26
N GLY A 159 0.22 6.73 -6.08
CA GLY A 159 -0.15 7.19 -7.42
C GLY A 159 -1.14 8.34 -7.36
N LEU A 160 -0.79 9.50 -7.93
CA LEU A 160 -1.69 10.66 -8.02
C LEU A 160 -2.98 10.28 -8.74
N GLU A 161 -2.88 9.55 -9.83
CA GLU A 161 -4.02 9.14 -10.66
C GLU A 161 -4.96 8.20 -9.90
N ARG A 162 -4.43 7.22 -9.15
CA ARG A 162 -5.25 6.34 -8.31
C ARG A 162 -5.98 7.12 -7.21
N LEU A 163 -5.30 8.05 -6.57
CA LEU A 163 -5.90 8.94 -5.57
C LEU A 163 -7.01 9.78 -6.18
N THR A 164 -6.79 10.32 -7.37
CA THR A 164 -7.76 11.17 -8.08
C THR A 164 -9.03 10.41 -8.44
N VAL A 165 -8.91 9.14 -8.88
CA VAL A 165 -10.09 8.26 -9.10
C VAL A 165 -10.98 8.22 -7.86
N ILE A 166 -10.39 8.04 -6.68
CA ILE A 166 -11.14 7.94 -5.42
C ILE A 166 -11.77 9.29 -5.06
N LEU A 167 -11.01 10.38 -5.13
CA LEU A 167 -11.48 11.71 -4.73
C LEU A 167 -12.57 12.25 -5.66
N GLN A 168 -12.50 11.94 -6.95
CA GLN A 168 -13.48 12.36 -7.95
C GLN A 168 -14.65 11.38 -8.11
N ASN A 169 -14.57 10.21 -7.42
CA ASN A 169 -15.51 9.11 -7.61
C ASN A 169 -15.62 8.71 -9.11
N ALA A 170 -14.48 8.74 -9.81
CA ALA A 170 -14.37 8.35 -11.21
C ALA A 170 -14.44 6.84 -11.37
N LYS A 171 -14.78 6.35 -12.55
CA LYS A 171 -14.86 4.92 -12.84
C LYS A 171 -13.48 4.28 -12.94
N ASP A 172 -12.55 4.97 -13.57
CA ASP A 172 -11.14 4.60 -13.69
C ASP A 172 -10.27 5.84 -13.91
N ILE A 173 -8.95 5.62 -14.08
CA ILE A 173 -7.97 6.70 -14.24
C ILE A 173 -8.17 7.55 -15.50
N TYR A 174 -8.81 7.02 -16.54
CA TYR A 174 -9.06 7.74 -17.80
C TYR A 174 -10.31 8.61 -17.77
N ASP A 175 -11.12 8.46 -16.71
CA ASP A 175 -12.31 9.28 -16.47
C ASP A 175 -12.05 10.45 -15.49
N THR A 176 -10.79 10.65 -15.07
CA THR A 176 -10.38 11.76 -14.22
C THR A 176 -10.05 13.01 -15.05
N ASP A 177 -9.80 14.13 -14.39
CA ASP A 177 -9.40 15.39 -15.03
C ASP A 177 -7.87 15.55 -15.19
N LEU A 178 -7.12 14.46 -14.94
CA LEU A 178 -5.66 14.39 -15.13
C LEU A 178 -5.30 13.92 -16.53
#